data_5dc4782ddc437e95072b02e96dc440a3
#
_entry.id   5dc4782ddc437e95072b02e96dc440a3
#
_cell.length_a   1.000
_cell.length_b   1.000
_cell.length_c   1.000
_cell.angle_alpha   90.00
_cell.angle_beta   90.00
_cell.angle_gamma   90.00
#
_symmetry.space_group_name_H-M   'P 1'
#
loop_
_entity.id
_entity.type
_entity.pdbx_description
1 polymer ?
#
loop_
_entity_poly.entity_id
_entity_poly.type
_entity_poly.pdbx_seq_one_letter_code
_entity_poly.pdbx_strand_id
1 'polypeptide(L)'
;MAISCPGWVMPVTVSLEPSKPIRLLSILGTRPEATKMAPVVRILSADGRFQHALVVTAQHREMLDQVMGLFQLKADFDLDIMRNRQSLSQITSRSLTGLDRVMEQTKPDLVLVHGDTTTTLAGALSAYYHQIPVAHV
;
A
#
# COMPACT_ATOMS: atom_id res chain seq x y z
N MET A 1 27.30 32.05 29.63
CA MET A 1 27.70 32.13 28.21
C MET A 1 26.58 31.55 27.38
N ALA A 2 25.68 32.35 26.87
CA ALA A 2 24.51 31.89 26.14
C ALA A 2 24.88 31.77 24.65
N ILE A 3 24.82 30.58 24.11
CA ILE A 3 24.98 30.32 22.68
C ILE A 3 23.61 30.57 22.03
N SER A 4 23.51 31.73 21.39
CA SER A 4 22.36 32.09 20.55
C SER A 4 22.47 31.32 19.25
N CYS A 5 21.61 30.31 19.07
CA CYS A 5 21.40 29.71 17.76
C CYS A 5 20.48 30.59 16.93
N PRO A 6 20.87 31.01 15.71
CA PRO A 6 20.02 31.82 14.86
C PRO A 6 18.81 30.99 14.36
N GLY A 7 17.65 31.62 14.41
CA GLY A 7 16.32 31.09 14.24
C GLY A 7 16.01 30.55 12.84
N TRP A 8 16.18 29.25 12.70
CA TRP A 8 15.67 28.47 11.54
C TRP A 8 14.83 27.29 11.97
N VAL A 9 14.38 27.24 13.23
CA VAL A 9 13.37 26.29 13.66
C VAL A 9 12.02 26.98 13.54
N MET A 10 11.38 26.85 12.41
CA MET A 10 9.95 27.11 12.32
C MET A 10 9.26 26.14 13.28
N PRO A 11 8.48 26.61 14.26
CA PRO A 11 7.64 25.72 15.03
C PRO A 11 6.63 25.11 14.07
N VAL A 12 6.79 23.80 13.77
CA VAL A 12 5.74 23.03 13.12
C VAL A 12 4.62 22.91 14.14
N THR A 13 3.71 23.87 14.12
CA THR A 13 2.46 23.77 14.85
C THR A 13 1.63 22.73 14.09
N VAL A 14 1.71 21.48 14.50
CA VAL A 14 0.77 20.45 14.08
C VAL A 14 -0.54 20.81 14.76
N SER A 15 -1.41 21.52 14.08
CA SER A 15 -2.78 21.70 14.50
C SER A 15 -3.46 20.33 14.44
N LEU A 16 -3.73 19.76 15.61
CA LEU A 16 -4.56 18.56 15.79
C LEU A 16 -6.04 18.93 15.67
N GLU A 17 -6.41 19.55 14.56
CA GLU A 17 -7.82 19.54 14.14
C GLU A 17 -8.22 18.07 13.94
N PRO A 18 -9.49 17.66 14.16
CA PRO A 18 -9.93 16.32 13.81
C PRO A 18 -9.81 16.17 12.30
N SER A 19 -8.61 15.81 11.90
CA SER A 19 -8.21 15.75 10.51
C SER A 19 -8.97 14.60 9.86
N LYS A 20 -9.49 14.88 8.68
CA LYS A 20 -10.01 13.88 7.77
C LYS A 20 -9.12 12.63 7.82
N PRO A 21 -9.69 11.42 7.95
CA PRO A 21 -8.87 10.20 8.04
C PRO A 21 -7.90 10.09 6.87
N ILE A 22 -6.67 9.72 7.16
CA ILE A 22 -5.62 9.51 6.15
C ILE A 22 -6.00 8.27 5.35
N ARG A 23 -6.08 8.40 4.03
CA ARG A 23 -6.39 7.29 3.13
C ARG A 23 -5.12 6.50 2.83
N LEU A 24 -5.11 5.24 3.25
CA LEU A 24 -3.99 4.34 3.05
C LEU A 24 -4.37 3.21 2.10
N LEU A 25 -3.49 2.90 1.16
CA LEU A 25 -3.63 1.76 0.26
C LEU A 25 -2.48 0.79 0.47
N SER A 26 -2.77 -0.41 0.99
CA SER A 26 -1.77 -1.50 1.05
C SER A 26 -1.87 -2.38 -0.18
N ILE A 27 -0.72 -2.73 -0.77
CA ILE A 27 -0.62 -3.55 -1.98
C ILE A 27 0.12 -4.84 -1.66
N LEU A 28 -0.53 -5.99 -1.90
CA LEU A 28 0.02 -7.32 -1.67
C LEU A 28 -0.13 -8.20 -2.92
N GLY A 29 0.87 -9.01 -3.20
CA GLY A 29 0.83 -9.92 -4.36
C GLY A 29 1.10 -11.37 -4.01
N THR A 30 1.84 -11.60 -2.94
CA THR A 30 2.37 -12.92 -2.58
C THR A 30 2.11 -13.30 -1.13
N ARG A 31 2.23 -14.59 -0.84
CA ARG A 31 2.09 -15.12 0.53
C ARG A 31 3.05 -14.48 1.55
N PRO A 32 4.36 -14.35 1.27
CA PRO A 32 5.28 -13.72 2.23
C PRO A 32 4.91 -12.28 2.57
N GLU A 33 4.50 -11.50 1.58
CA GLU A 33 4.03 -10.14 1.78
C GLU A 33 2.78 -10.11 2.68
N ALA A 34 1.78 -10.92 2.37
CA ALA A 34 0.56 -11.00 3.16
C ALA A 34 0.84 -11.43 4.61
N THR A 35 1.71 -12.40 4.84
CA THR A 35 2.07 -12.87 6.19
C THR A 35 2.69 -11.75 7.02
N LYS A 36 3.63 -10.99 6.45
CA LYS A 36 4.33 -9.93 7.17
C LYS A 36 3.47 -8.67 7.34
N MET A 37 2.65 -8.37 6.35
CA MET A 37 1.77 -7.19 6.39
C MET A 37 0.47 -7.41 7.15
N ALA A 38 0.06 -8.65 7.43
CA ALA A 38 -1.19 -8.94 8.12
C ALA A 38 -1.37 -8.16 9.45
N PRO A 39 -0.39 -8.12 10.38
CA PRO A 39 -0.55 -7.34 11.60
C PRO A 39 -0.68 -5.85 11.33
N VAL A 40 0.05 -5.32 10.35
CA VAL A 40 0.00 -3.90 9.95
C VAL A 40 -1.39 -3.56 9.38
N VAL A 41 -1.87 -4.35 8.43
CA VAL A 41 -3.19 -4.19 7.80
C VAL A 41 -4.31 -4.23 8.86
N ARG A 42 -4.24 -5.17 9.81
CA ARG A 42 -5.25 -5.27 10.88
C ARG A 42 -5.27 -4.04 11.78
N ILE A 43 -4.11 -3.53 12.18
CA ILE A 43 -4.02 -2.31 13.00
C ILE A 43 -4.56 -1.11 12.23
N LEU A 44 -4.13 -0.91 11.00
CA LEU A 44 -4.57 0.21 10.16
C LEU A 44 -6.07 0.18 9.89
N SER A 45 -6.64 -1.01 9.66
CA SER A 45 -8.08 -1.16 9.41
C SER A 45 -8.94 -0.96 10.66
N ALA A 46 -8.37 -1.14 11.85
CA ALA A 46 -9.08 -0.96 13.13
C ALA A 46 -8.96 0.46 13.69
N ASP A 47 -8.03 1.28 13.21
CA ASP A 47 -7.74 2.61 13.73
C ASP A 47 -8.51 3.68 12.93
N GLY A 48 -9.46 4.35 13.57
CA GLY A 48 -10.30 5.38 12.96
C GLY A 48 -9.57 6.61 12.41
N ARG A 49 -8.27 6.76 12.68
CA ARG A 49 -7.43 7.78 12.06
C ARG A 49 -7.12 7.50 10.59
N PHE A 50 -7.32 6.26 10.15
CA PHE A 50 -7.03 5.81 8.80
C PHE A 50 -8.29 5.31 8.10
N GLN A 51 -8.40 5.63 6.84
CA GLN A 51 -9.29 4.97 5.89
C GLN A 51 -8.44 4.01 5.06
N HIS A 52 -8.34 2.77 5.54
CA HIS A 52 -7.47 1.77 4.93
C HIS A 52 -8.20 0.96 3.87
N ALA A 53 -7.54 0.76 2.72
CA ALA A 53 -7.96 -0.17 1.67
C ALA A 53 -6.82 -1.16 1.38
N LEU A 54 -7.20 -2.40 1.09
CA LEU A 54 -6.28 -3.48 0.73
C LEU A 54 -6.54 -3.94 -0.71
N VAL A 55 -5.50 -3.86 -1.54
CA VAL A 55 -5.51 -4.42 -2.89
C VAL A 55 -4.58 -5.62 -2.98
N VAL A 56 -5.04 -6.69 -3.63
CA VAL A 56 -4.24 -7.87 -3.94
C VAL A 56 -4.09 -8.02 -5.44
N THR A 57 -2.86 -8.30 -5.90
CA THR A 57 -2.61 -8.63 -7.31
C THR A 57 -2.82 -10.11 -7.58
N ALA A 58 -2.78 -10.94 -6.53
CA ALA A 58 -2.94 -12.39 -6.58
C ALA A 58 -1.94 -13.08 -7.51
N GLN A 59 -0.64 -12.69 -7.41
CA GLN A 59 0.45 -13.29 -8.19
C GLN A 59 0.57 -14.82 -7.94
N HIS A 60 0.20 -15.30 -6.74
CA HIS A 60 0.10 -16.72 -6.36
C HIS A 60 -1.21 -16.95 -5.60
N ARG A 61 -2.31 -17.06 -6.33
CA ARG A 61 -3.69 -17.08 -5.83
C ARG A 61 -3.89 -17.99 -4.63
N GLU A 62 -3.70 -19.29 -4.82
CA GLU A 62 -4.03 -20.29 -3.79
C GLU A 62 -3.26 -20.07 -2.48
N MET A 63 -1.96 -19.76 -2.56
CA MET A 63 -1.13 -19.51 -1.39
C MET A 63 -1.47 -18.19 -0.71
N LEU A 64 -1.87 -17.19 -1.47
CA LEU A 64 -2.30 -15.90 -0.93
C LEU A 64 -3.63 -16.05 -0.18
N ASP A 65 -4.61 -16.73 -0.78
CA ASP A 65 -5.94 -16.93 -0.21
C ASP A 65 -5.87 -17.69 1.13
N GLN A 66 -4.97 -18.68 1.26
CA GLN A 66 -4.74 -19.39 2.52
C GLN A 66 -4.30 -18.43 3.65
N VAL A 67 -3.36 -17.53 3.36
CA VAL A 67 -2.87 -16.56 4.36
C VAL A 67 -3.93 -15.50 4.65
N MET A 68 -4.62 -15.01 3.62
CA MET A 68 -5.73 -14.07 3.79
C MET A 68 -6.80 -14.66 4.72
N GLY A 69 -7.18 -15.93 4.51
CA GLY A 69 -8.12 -16.65 5.36
C GLY A 69 -7.60 -16.84 6.80
N LEU A 70 -6.33 -17.24 6.97
CA LEU A 70 -5.72 -17.46 8.28
C LEU A 70 -5.73 -16.18 9.15
N PHE A 71 -5.40 -15.04 8.55
CA PHE A 71 -5.37 -13.75 9.25
C PHE A 71 -6.68 -12.99 9.17
N GLN A 72 -7.73 -13.57 8.58
CA GLN A 72 -9.04 -12.95 8.40
C GLN A 72 -8.95 -11.59 7.68
N LEU A 73 -8.03 -11.48 6.71
CA LEU A 73 -7.91 -10.31 5.86
C LEU A 73 -8.90 -10.40 4.71
N LYS A 74 -9.53 -9.28 4.39
CA LYS A 74 -10.40 -9.14 3.24
C LYS A 74 -9.82 -8.08 2.31
N ALA A 75 -9.57 -8.46 1.07
CA ALA A 75 -9.17 -7.49 0.05
C ALA A 75 -10.39 -6.67 -0.39
N ASP A 76 -10.21 -5.36 -0.50
CA ASP A 76 -11.20 -4.44 -1.07
C ASP A 76 -11.15 -4.49 -2.60
N PHE A 77 -9.95 -4.74 -3.14
CA PHE A 77 -9.71 -4.89 -4.57
C PHE A 77 -8.90 -6.14 -4.84
N ASP A 78 -9.34 -6.93 -5.80
CA ASP A 78 -8.66 -8.11 -6.28
C ASP A 78 -8.42 -7.99 -7.79
N LEU A 79 -7.17 -7.85 -8.18
CA LEU A 79 -6.81 -7.61 -9.58
C LEU A 79 -6.70 -8.88 -10.41
N ASP A 80 -6.54 -10.03 -9.76
CA ASP A 80 -6.45 -11.34 -10.41
C ASP A 80 -5.58 -11.33 -11.69
N ILE A 81 -4.34 -10.85 -11.55
CA ILE A 81 -3.48 -10.58 -12.72
C ILE A 81 -2.91 -11.84 -13.38
N MET A 82 -2.94 -12.99 -12.70
CA MET A 82 -2.27 -14.18 -13.20
C MET A 82 -3.01 -14.84 -14.35
N ARG A 83 -2.25 -15.25 -15.34
CA ARG A 83 -2.68 -16.04 -16.49
C ARG A 83 -1.62 -17.09 -16.80
N ASN A 84 -2.00 -18.15 -17.48
CA ASN A 84 -1.07 -19.21 -17.90
C ASN A 84 0.03 -18.66 -18.80
N ARG A 85 1.28 -19.07 -18.54
CA ARG A 85 2.46 -18.76 -19.38
C ARG A 85 2.74 -17.28 -19.61
N GLN A 86 2.52 -16.46 -18.58
CA GLN A 86 2.85 -15.03 -18.65
C GLN A 86 4.35 -14.77 -18.50
N SER A 87 4.87 -13.80 -19.24
CA SER A 87 6.17 -13.20 -18.98
C SER A 87 6.10 -12.21 -17.79
N LEU A 88 7.24 -11.92 -17.18
CA LEU A 88 7.32 -10.89 -16.12
C LEU A 88 6.84 -9.53 -16.61
N SER A 89 7.14 -9.17 -17.87
CA SER A 89 6.67 -7.93 -18.47
C SER A 89 5.15 -7.85 -18.57
N GLN A 90 4.49 -8.97 -18.87
CA GLN A 90 3.03 -9.05 -18.89
C GLN A 90 2.42 -8.92 -17.47
N ILE A 91 3.06 -9.54 -16.48
CA ILE A 91 2.64 -9.42 -15.08
C ILE A 91 2.77 -7.96 -14.64
N THR A 92 3.91 -7.31 -14.91
CA THR A 92 4.15 -5.90 -14.59
C THR A 92 3.11 -4.98 -15.24
N SER A 93 2.89 -5.14 -16.55
CA SER A 93 1.92 -4.33 -17.29
C SER A 93 0.50 -4.45 -16.75
N ARG A 94 0.04 -5.68 -16.44
CA ARG A 94 -1.29 -5.90 -15.86
C ARG A 94 -1.40 -5.34 -14.46
N SER A 95 -0.35 -5.51 -13.64
CA SER A 95 -0.31 -4.92 -12.30
C SER A 95 -0.41 -3.40 -12.36
N LEU A 96 0.38 -2.74 -13.21
CA LEU A 96 0.33 -1.30 -13.40
C LEU A 96 -1.06 -0.83 -13.82
N THR A 97 -1.63 -1.43 -14.87
CA THR A 97 -2.95 -1.03 -15.38
C THR A 97 -4.06 -1.26 -14.33
N GLY A 98 -3.96 -2.35 -13.56
CA GLY A 98 -4.93 -2.63 -12.49
C GLY A 98 -4.81 -1.66 -11.33
N LEU A 99 -3.58 -1.39 -10.88
CA LEU A 99 -3.29 -0.49 -9.78
C LEU A 99 -3.63 0.97 -10.11
N ASP A 100 -3.40 1.39 -11.34
CA ASP A 100 -3.77 2.71 -11.84
C ASP A 100 -5.25 3.01 -11.58
N ARG A 101 -6.14 2.10 -11.95
CA ARG A 101 -7.58 2.21 -11.70
C ARG A 101 -7.92 2.26 -10.21
N VAL A 102 -7.25 1.44 -9.40
CA VAL A 102 -7.48 1.45 -7.94
C VAL A 102 -7.06 2.78 -7.33
N MET A 103 -5.92 3.33 -7.75
CA MET A 103 -5.44 4.63 -7.26
C MET A 103 -6.36 5.78 -7.68
N GLU A 104 -6.89 5.76 -8.91
CA GLU A 104 -7.89 6.73 -9.37
C GLU A 104 -9.18 6.69 -8.52
N GLN A 105 -9.61 5.49 -8.13
CA GLN A 105 -10.83 5.30 -7.33
C GLN A 105 -10.63 5.66 -5.86
N THR A 106 -9.52 5.22 -5.27
CA THR A 106 -9.26 5.37 -3.83
C THR A 106 -8.60 6.70 -3.47
N LYS A 107 -7.83 7.27 -4.39
CA LYS A 107 -7.04 8.51 -4.21
C LYS A 107 -6.30 8.50 -2.88
N PRO A 108 -5.43 7.51 -2.63
CA PRO A 108 -4.79 7.37 -1.34
C PRO A 108 -3.81 8.52 -1.07
N ASP A 109 -3.64 8.85 0.20
CA ASP A 109 -2.66 9.84 0.65
C ASP A 109 -1.28 9.20 0.85
N LEU A 110 -1.24 7.85 1.01
CA LEU A 110 -0.02 7.05 1.13
C LEU A 110 -0.27 5.63 0.63
N VAL A 111 0.70 5.09 -0.10
CA VAL A 111 0.72 3.68 -0.54
C VAL A 111 1.74 2.91 0.29
N LEU A 112 1.35 1.73 0.78
CA LEU A 112 2.20 0.79 1.49
C LEU A 112 2.51 -0.40 0.58
N VAL A 113 3.80 -0.68 0.41
CA VAL A 113 4.30 -1.86 -0.29
C VAL A 113 5.28 -2.63 0.60
N HIS A 114 5.46 -3.92 0.34
CA HIS A 114 6.39 -4.76 1.09
C HIS A 114 7.16 -5.70 0.16
N GLY A 115 8.44 -5.91 0.48
CA GLY A 115 9.27 -6.89 -0.21
C GLY A 115 9.86 -6.40 -1.52
N ASP A 116 10.22 -7.34 -2.39
CA ASP A 116 11.04 -7.14 -3.61
C ASP A 116 10.41 -7.79 -4.85
N THR A 117 9.11 -7.97 -4.85
CA THR A 117 8.39 -8.63 -5.95
C THR A 117 8.03 -7.65 -7.07
N THR A 118 7.56 -8.21 -8.20
CA THR A 118 6.97 -7.44 -9.29
C THR A 118 5.77 -6.59 -8.82
N THR A 119 4.99 -7.09 -7.86
CA THR A 119 3.88 -6.35 -7.26
C THR A 119 4.37 -5.12 -6.52
N THR A 120 5.44 -5.25 -5.72
CA THR A 120 6.07 -4.13 -5.00
C THR A 120 6.55 -3.05 -5.97
N LEU A 121 7.29 -3.45 -7.01
CA LEU A 121 7.77 -2.53 -8.04
C LEU A 121 6.59 -1.83 -8.76
N ALA A 122 5.59 -2.59 -9.21
CA ALA A 122 4.43 -2.03 -9.91
C ALA A 122 3.62 -1.09 -9.00
N GLY A 123 3.46 -1.44 -7.71
CA GLY A 123 2.78 -0.61 -6.73
C GLY A 123 3.48 0.72 -6.50
N ALA A 124 4.80 0.68 -6.28
CA ALA A 124 5.59 1.89 -6.09
C ALA A 124 5.62 2.77 -7.34
N LEU A 125 5.74 2.17 -8.53
CA LEU A 125 5.77 2.90 -9.80
C LEU A 125 4.41 3.54 -10.12
N SER A 126 3.31 2.82 -9.89
CA SER A 126 1.97 3.37 -10.08
C SER A 126 1.71 4.54 -9.11
N ALA A 127 2.08 4.40 -7.83
CA ALA A 127 1.98 5.50 -6.87
C ALA A 127 2.81 6.72 -7.29
N TYR A 128 4.02 6.49 -7.79
CA TYR A 128 4.87 7.57 -8.31
C TYR A 128 4.21 8.33 -9.47
N TYR A 129 3.57 7.61 -10.41
CA TYR A 129 2.85 8.25 -11.53
C TYR A 129 1.67 9.10 -11.06
N HIS A 130 1.02 8.71 -9.97
CA HIS A 130 -0.05 9.46 -9.33
C HIS A 130 0.44 10.51 -8.31
N GLN A 131 1.76 10.70 -8.18
CA GLN A 131 2.38 11.62 -7.22
C GLN A 131 1.98 11.33 -5.75
N ILE A 132 1.77 10.05 -5.45
CA ILE A 132 1.41 9.57 -4.11
C ILE A 132 2.67 9.07 -3.41
N PRO A 133 2.93 9.49 -2.15
CA PRO A 133 4.03 8.97 -1.35
C PRO A 133 3.95 7.46 -1.18
N VAL A 134 5.12 6.80 -1.13
CA VAL A 134 5.23 5.35 -0.92
C VAL A 134 6.02 5.08 0.34
N ALA A 135 5.50 4.22 1.19
CA ALA A 135 6.25 3.62 2.29
C ALA A 135 6.52 2.14 1.97
N HIS A 136 7.75 1.74 2.13
CA HIS A 136 8.21 0.37 1.96
C HIS A 136 8.49 -0.25 3.33
N VAL A 137 7.82 -1.34 3.64
CA VAL A 137 7.91 -2.04 4.93
C VAL A 137 8.92 -3.19 4.84
#